data_9fa40ff3e9c40c8f09bfed52f2a24964
#
_entry.id   9fa40ff3e9c40c8f09bfed52f2a24964
#
_cell.length_a   1.000
_cell.length_b   1.000
_cell.length_c   1.000
_cell.angle_alpha   90.00
_cell.angle_beta   90.00
_cell.angle_gamma   90.00
#
_symmetry.space_group_name_H-M   'P 1'
#
loop_
_entity.id
_entity.type
_entity.pdbx_description
1 polymer ?
#
loop_
_entity_poly.entity_id
_entity_poly.type
_entity_poly.pdbx_seq_one_letter_code
_entity_poly.pdbx_strand_id
1 'polypeptide(L)'
;MRSSLTYLVLGFATIALQAQSSTQAAPAAKAPAHHTAAAAPSQPTAIINTSVGKMTCTLFPDKAPIGVANFIGLATGTKDWKTVKGVTKHGVPLYDGTIFHRVIPDFMIQGGDPAGDGSGDPGYKFKNEVSSDLLFDKPGRLAYANAGAGTNGSQFFITEVATPHLNGGYTIFGQCDEATVELVKQIARMTTDPSNNRPFRPVKIIHITIVKNAAAARPATTAKPAPKPAPASN
;
A
#
# COMPACT_ATOMS: atom_id res chain seq x y z
N MET A 1 55.93 -20.29 36.57
CA MET A 1 56.77 -19.85 37.68
C MET A 1 56.23 -18.60 38.30
N ARG A 2 56.02 -18.66 39.63
CA ARG A 2 55.79 -17.57 40.64
C ARG A 2 54.53 -16.66 40.36
N SER A 3 53.40 -16.85 41.00
CA SER A 3 53.10 -16.67 42.45
C SER A 3 53.50 -15.30 43.01
N SER A 4 52.45 -14.50 43.27
CA SER A 4 52.46 -13.73 44.53
C SER A 4 51.02 -13.33 44.88
N LEU A 5 50.63 -13.83 45.99
CA LEU A 5 49.50 -13.62 46.86
C LEU A 5 49.79 -12.42 47.74
N THR A 6 48.89 -11.48 47.98
CA THR A 6 48.97 -10.62 49.17
C THR A 6 47.56 -10.29 49.70
N TYR A 7 47.46 -10.48 51.00
CA TYR A 7 46.35 -10.46 51.94
C TYR A 7 45.81 -9.06 52.25
N LEU A 8 44.50 -8.96 52.42
CA LEU A 8 43.74 -8.72 53.67
C LEU A 8 43.98 -7.41 54.46
N VAL A 9 42.96 -6.58 54.62
CA VAL A 9 42.64 -5.96 55.92
C VAL A 9 41.12 -5.73 56.02
N LEU A 10 40.50 -6.31 57.06
CA LEU A 10 39.15 -6.03 57.59
C LEU A 10 39.11 -4.65 58.27
N GLY A 11 38.07 -3.92 58.05
CA GLY A 11 37.71 -2.78 58.88
C GLY A 11 36.20 -2.77 59.16
N PHE A 12 35.81 -3.21 60.35
CA PHE A 12 34.47 -3.09 60.91
C PHE A 12 34.24 -1.63 61.38
N ALA A 13 33.24 -0.95 60.88
CA ALA A 13 32.69 0.27 61.51
C ALA A 13 31.17 0.15 61.60
N THR A 14 30.71 -0.04 62.84
CA THR A 14 29.33 0.08 63.26
C THR A 14 28.93 1.53 63.29
N ILE A 15 27.90 1.94 62.59
CA ILE A 15 27.23 3.25 62.77
C ILE A 15 25.71 3.06 62.80
N ALA A 16 25.17 3.77 63.77
CA ALA A 16 23.84 3.74 64.33
C ALA A 16 22.67 3.95 63.32
N LEU A 17 21.58 3.26 63.64
CA LEU A 17 20.24 3.39 63.11
C LEU A 17 19.62 4.71 63.52
N GLN A 18 19.36 5.60 62.58
CA GLN A 18 18.41 6.71 62.79
C GLN A 18 17.23 6.54 61.83
N ALA A 19 16.06 6.23 62.42
CA ALA A 19 14.80 6.22 61.75
C ALA A 19 14.33 7.66 61.44
N GLN A 20 14.33 8.08 60.19
CA GLN A 20 13.62 9.26 59.73
C GLN A 20 12.38 8.81 58.95
N SER A 21 11.21 9.04 59.57
CA SER A 21 9.91 8.98 58.92
C SER A 21 9.81 10.10 57.89
N SER A 22 9.99 9.81 56.63
CA SER A 22 9.61 10.69 55.52
C SER A 22 8.28 10.22 54.94
N THR A 23 7.25 10.99 55.21
CA THR A 23 5.93 10.92 54.58
C THR A 23 6.08 11.22 53.10
N GLN A 24 6.17 10.18 52.28
CA GLN A 24 6.28 10.30 50.82
C GLN A 24 4.86 10.46 50.26
N ALA A 25 4.54 11.67 49.82
CA ALA A 25 3.33 11.94 49.06
C ALA A 25 3.35 11.14 47.74
N ALA A 26 2.31 10.37 47.51
CA ALA A 26 2.13 9.60 46.30
C ALA A 26 2.06 10.54 45.07
N PRO A 27 2.80 10.25 43.97
CA PRO A 27 2.67 11.03 42.75
C PRO A 27 1.28 10.82 42.14
N ALA A 28 0.58 11.91 41.85
CA ALA A 28 -0.70 11.93 41.15
C ALA A 28 -0.59 11.15 39.82
N ALA A 29 -1.40 10.13 39.67
CA ALA A 29 -1.51 9.34 38.45
C ALA A 29 -1.90 10.27 37.28
N LYS A 30 -0.99 10.47 36.32
CA LYS A 30 -1.32 11.12 35.05
C LYS A 30 -2.42 10.31 34.38
N ALA A 31 -3.55 10.97 34.11
CA ALA A 31 -4.62 10.41 33.30
C ALA A 31 -4.06 9.91 31.97
N PRO A 32 -4.51 8.75 31.46
CA PRO A 32 -4.05 8.23 30.19
C PRO A 32 -4.42 9.23 29.09
N ALA A 33 -3.40 9.68 28.33
CA ALA A 33 -3.62 10.50 27.15
C ALA A 33 -4.51 9.67 26.17
N HIS A 34 -5.71 10.16 25.90
CA HIS A 34 -6.54 9.65 24.83
C HIS A 34 -5.78 9.82 23.51
N HIS A 35 -5.10 8.77 23.05
CA HIS A 35 -4.67 8.71 21.67
C HIS A 35 -5.95 8.68 20.82
N THR A 36 -6.30 9.82 20.25
CA THR A 36 -7.27 9.89 19.17
C THR A 36 -6.75 8.97 18.07
N ALA A 37 -7.35 7.78 17.92
CA ALA A 37 -7.01 6.88 16.84
C ALA A 37 -7.23 7.64 15.54
N ALA A 38 -6.14 7.89 14.80
CA ALA A 38 -6.20 8.51 13.49
C ALA A 38 -7.22 7.72 12.65
N ALA A 39 -8.16 8.43 12.02
CA ALA A 39 -9.13 7.81 11.12
C ALA A 39 -8.34 7.02 10.08
N ALA A 40 -8.71 5.75 9.87
CA ALA A 40 -8.09 4.92 8.85
C ALA A 40 -8.13 5.68 7.50
N PRO A 41 -7.02 5.75 6.75
CA PRO A 41 -6.99 6.49 5.50
C PRO A 41 -8.08 5.94 4.58
N SER A 42 -8.86 6.84 3.97
CA SER A 42 -9.90 6.46 3.02
C SER A 42 -9.25 5.72 1.85
N GLN A 43 -9.77 4.53 1.53
CA GLN A 43 -9.28 3.76 0.39
C GLN A 43 -9.85 4.38 -0.91
N PRO A 44 -9.04 5.07 -1.73
CA PRO A 44 -9.53 5.63 -2.98
C PRO A 44 -9.84 4.51 -3.98
N THR A 45 -10.75 4.80 -4.90
CA THR A 45 -11.13 3.89 -5.98
C THR A 45 -10.63 4.45 -7.30
N ALA A 46 -9.91 3.63 -8.06
CA ALA A 46 -9.53 3.91 -9.44
C ALA A 46 -10.59 3.35 -10.39
N ILE A 47 -11.14 4.20 -11.25
CA ILE A 47 -12.02 3.83 -12.35
C ILE A 47 -11.22 3.97 -13.64
N ILE A 48 -10.83 2.84 -14.24
CA ILE A 48 -10.05 2.78 -15.47
C ILE A 48 -11.02 2.59 -16.63
N ASN A 49 -11.27 3.65 -17.37
CA ASN A 49 -12.10 3.60 -18.58
C ASN A 49 -11.24 3.12 -19.74
N THR A 50 -11.66 2.04 -20.40
CA THR A 50 -10.95 1.45 -21.52
C THR A 50 -11.81 1.45 -22.79
N SER A 51 -11.19 1.13 -23.93
CA SER A 51 -11.90 1.02 -25.22
C SER A 51 -12.90 -0.14 -25.29
N VAL A 52 -12.90 -1.03 -24.29
CA VAL A 52 -13.81 -2.22 -24.26
C VAL A 52 -14.65 -2.32 -22.99
N GLY A 53 -14.51 -1.37 -22.07
CA GLY A 53 -15.28 -1.36 -20.82
C GLY A 53 -14.57 -0.63 -19.68
N LYS A 54 -15.24 -0.61 -18.55
CA LYS A 54 -14.79 0.05 -17.32
C LYS A 54 -14.24 -0.98 -16.34
N MET A 55 -13.10 -0.69 -15.73
CA MET A 55 -12.52 -1.45 -14.64
C MET A 55 -12.57 -0.62 -13.36
N THR A 56 -12.87 -1.24 -12.22
CA THR A 56 -12.99 -0.58 -10.92
C THR A 56 -12.10 -1.28 -9.91
N CYS A 57 -11.17 -0.54 -9.31
CA CYS A 57 -10.20 -1.09 -8.36
C CYS A 57 -10.10 -0.21 -7.12
N THR A 58 -10.24 -0.81 -5.93
CA THR A 58 -9.93 -0.16 -4.65
C THR A 58 -8.43 -0.13 -4.44
N LEU A 59 -7.88 1.03 -4.08
CA LEU A 59 -6.45 1.21 -3.83
C LEU A 59 -6.12 1.08 -2.34
N PHE A 60 -4.91 0.64 -2.01
CA PHE A 60 -4.44 0.34 -0.65
C PHE A 60 -3.31 1.27 -0.19
N PRO A 61 -3.61 2.55 0.11
CA PRO A 61 -2.58 3.52 0.51
C PRO A 61 -1.89 3.19 1.85
N ASP A 62 -2.54 2.40 2.71
CA ASP A 62 -2.00 1.88 3.96
C ASP A 62 -0.97 0.76 3.74
N LYS A 63 -1.05 0.02 2.64
CA LYS A 63 -0.18 -1.11 2.30
C LYS A 63 0.94 -0.73 1.32
N ALA A 64 0.65 0.15 0.39
CA ALA A 64 1.56 0.60 -0.64
C ALA A 64 1.47 2.13 -0.84
N PRO A 65 1.86 2.93 0.17
CA PRO A 65 1.70 4.40 0.12
C PRO A 65 2.45 5.04 -1.04
N ILE A 66 3.67 4.61 -1.36
CA ILE A 66 4.44 5.15 -2.48
C ILE A 66 3.80 4.74 -3.81
N GLY A 67 3.43 3.47 -3.95
CA GLY A 67 2.80 2.93 -5.16
C GLY A 67 1.46 3.59 -5.45
N VAL A 68 0.59 3.73 -4.44
CA VAL A 68 -0.71 4.40 -4.60
C VAL A 68 -0.54 5.87 -4.93
N ALA A 69 0.34 6.59 -4.23
CA ALA A 69 0.60 8.02 -4.53
C ALA A 69 1.16 8.19 -5.96
N ASN A 70 2.06 7.29 -6.37
CA ASN A 70 2.61 7.26 -7.73
C ASN A 70 1.52 7.03 -8.79
N PHE A 71 0.69 6.00 -8.60
CA PHE A 71 -0.39 5.68 -9.53
C PHE A 71 -1.39 6.83 -9.67
N ILE A 72 -1.85 7.39 -8.55
CA ILE A 72 -2.76 8.54 -8.54
C ILE A 72 -2.11 9.75 -9.23
N GLY A 73 -0.86 10.06 -8.90
CA GLY A 73 -0.17 11.20 -9.48
C GLY A 73 -0.01 11.09 -10.99
N LEU A 74 0.33 9.91 -11.51
CA LEU A 74 0.44 9.64 -12.94
C LEU A 74 -0.94 9.62 -13.63
N ALA A 75 -1.97 9.07 -12.97
CA ALA A 75 -3.33 9.02 -13.50
C ALA A 75 -3.98 10.40 -13.62
N THR A 76 -3.70 11.29 -12.66
CA THR A 76 -4.28 12.65 -12.61
C THR A 76 -3.40 13.72 -13.25
N GLY A 77 -2.18 13.38 -13.67
CA GLY A 77 -1.20 14.33 -14.18
C GLY A 77 -0.56 15.22 -13.11
N THR A 78 -0.79 14.96 -11.83
CA THR A 78 -0.20 15.74 -10.72
C THR A 78 1.25 15.35 -10.42
N LYS A 79 1.73 14.28 -11.03
CA LYS A 79 3.13 13.86 -10.98
C LYS A 79 3.75 13.93 -12.36
N ASP A 80 4.87 14.62 -12.45
CA ASP A 80 5.65 14.74 -13.68
C ASP A 80 6.20 13.38 -14.12
N TRP A 81 6.29 13.20 -15.42
CA TRP A 81 6.86 12.02 -16.03
C TRP A 81 7.61 12.39 -17.34
N LYS A 82 8.42 11.48 -17.85
CA LYS A 82 9.15 11.69 -19.10
C LYS A 82 8.66 10.74 -20.17
N THR A 83 8.56 11.25 -21.39
CA THR A 83 8.35 10.41 -22.57
C THR A 83 9.59 9.57 -22.85
N VAL A 84 9.46 8.53 -23.68
CA VAL A 84 10.59 7.73 -24.18
C VAL A 84 11.70 8.55 -24.86
N LYS A 85 11.37 9.75 -25.35
CA LYS A 85 12.33 10.71 -25.92
C LYS A 85 12.93 11.66 -24.86
N GLY A 86 12.69 11.40 -23.56
CA GLY A 86 13.22 12.21 -22.45
C GLY A 86 12.52 13.56 -22.23
N VAL A 87 11.41 13.84 -22.94
CA VAL A 87 10.65 15.08 -22.75
C VAL A 87 9.80 14.99 -21.49
N THR A 88 10.01 15.91 -20.56
CA THR A 88 9.20 16.00 -19.34
C THR A 88 7.79 16.49 -19.66
N LYS A 89 6.81 15.84 -19.07
CA LYS A 89 5.39 16.18 -19.12
C LYS A 89 4.94 16.68 -17.76
N HIS A 90 4.35 17.87 -17.74
CA HIS A 90 3.81 18.53 -16.56
C HIS A 90 2.29 18.66 -16.71
N GLY A 91 1.52 18.28 -15.67
CA GLY A 91 0.07 18.41 -15.69
C GLY A 91 -0.63 17.48 -16.68
N VAL A 92 0.02 16.44 -17.17
CA VAL A 92 -0.51 15.52 -18.21
C VAL A 92 -0.64 14.12 -17.63
N PRO A 93 -1.86 13.52 -17.62
CA PRO A 93 -2.05 12.12 -17.25
C PRO A 93 -1.20 11.19 -18.14
N LEU A 94 -0.40 10.32 -17.48
CA LEU A 94 0.46 9.38 -18.23
C LEU A 94 -0.34 8.27 -18.87
N TYR A 95 -1.37 7.78 -18.18
CA TYR A 95 -2.08 6.58 -18.61
C TYR A 95 -3.03 6.79 -19.79
N ASP A 96 -3.43 8.03 -20.06
CA ASP A 96 -4.35 8.36 -21.15
C ASP A 96 -3.71 8.00 -22.51
N GLY A 97 -4.38 7.12 -23.24
CA GLY A 97 -3.92 6.62 -24.52
C GLY A 97 -2.94 5.45 -24.47
N THR A 98 -2.42 5.08 -23.29
CA THR A 98 -1.61 3.84 -23.14
C THR A 98 -2.46 2.59 -23.37
N ILE A 99 -1.82 1.46 -23.58
CA ILE A 99 -2.47 0.20 -23.94
C ILE A 99 -2.10 -0.92 -22.97
N PHE A 100 -2.92 -1.96 -22.94
CA PHE A 100 -2.51 -3.25 -22.41
C PHE A 100 -1.68 -3.96 -23.49
N HIS A 101 -0.36 -3.84 -23.36
CA HIS A 101 0.61 -4.30 -24.37
C HIS A 101 1.01 -5.77 -24.24
N ARG A 102 0.71 -6.41 -23.10
CA ARG A 102 0.98 -7.83 -22.85
C ARG A 102 -0.20 -8.45 -22.12
N VAL A 103 -0.79 -9.49 -22.68
CA VAL A 103 -1.94 -10.19 -22.10
C VAL A 103 -1.71 -11.70 -22.19
N ILE A 104 -1.97 -12.41 -21.09
CA ILE A 104 -1.74 -13.85 -21.00
C ILE A 104 -2.95 -14.49 -20.31
N PRO A 105 -3.68 -15.41 -20.97
CA PRO A 105 -4.76 -16.16 -20.36
C PRO A 105 -4.29 -16.91 -19.11
N ASP A 106 -5.19 -17.03 -18.14
CA ASP A 106 -4.95 -17.70 -16.86
C ASP A 106 -3.77 -17.14 -16.07
N PHE A 107 -3.45 -15.85 -16.33
CA PHE A 107 -2.39 -15.14 -15.62
C PHE A 107 -2.76 -13.67 -15.37
N MET A 108 -2.52 -12.76 -16.33
CA MET A 108 -2.72 -11.31 -16.13
C MET A 108 -2.80 -10.52 -17.43
N ILE A 109 -3.23 -9.27 -17.34
CA ILE A 109 -3.05 -8.25 -18.37
C ILE A 109 -2.13 -7.15 -17.84
N GLN A 110 -1.17 -6.68 -18.66
CA GLN A 110 -0.17 -5.67 -18.30
C GLN A 110 -0.26 -4.45 -19.20
N GLY A 111 -0.24 -3.27 -18.60
CA GLY A 111 -0.33 -1.97 -19.29
C GLY A 111 0.41 -0.86 -18.54
N GLY A 112 0.09 0.40 -18.86
CA GLY A 112 0.67 1.59 -18.21
C GLY A 112 2.07 1.95 -18.69
N ASP A 113 2.48 1.45 -19.84
CA ASP A 113 3.73 1.76 -20.50
C ASP A 113 3.55 2.94 -21.48
N PRO A 114 4.27 4.07 -21.31
CA PRO A 114 4.22 5.19 -22.25
C PRO A 114 4.83 4.89 -23.63
N ALA A 115 5.68 3.84 -23.76
CA ALA A 115 6.18 3.34 -25.03
C ALA A 115 5.18 2.39 -25.71
N GLY A 116 4.40 1.67 -24.91
CA GLY A 116 3.40 0.71 -25.37
C GLY A 116 3.96 -0.60 -25.89
N ASP A 117 5.21 -0.95 -25.58
CA ASP A 117 5.89 -2.19 -26.00
C ASP A 117 6.54 -2.95 -24.83
N GLY A 118 6.42 -2.43 -23.60
CA GLY A 118 6.98 -2.99 -22.37
C GLY A 118 8.33 -2.38 -21.99
N SER A 119 8.94 -1.55 -22.82
CA SER A 119 10.28 -0.98 -22.57
C SER A 119 10.26 0.38 -21.88
N GLY A 120 9.10 1.07 -21.86
CA GLY A 120 8.98 2.41 -21.34
C GLY A 120 8.85 2.48 -19.82
N ASP A 121 9.23 3.63 -19.26
CA ASP A 121 9.05 3.98 -17.86
C ASP A 121 8.71 5.48 -17.73
N PRO A 122 8.32 5.96 -16.55
CA PRO A 122 7.95 7.37 -16.35
C PRO A 122 9.17 8.29 -16.20
N GLY A 123 10.40 7.80 -16.41
CA GLY A 123 11.66 8.52 -16.24
C GLY A 123 12.24 8.44 -14.82
N TYR A 124 11.70 7.58 -13.97
CA TYR A 124 12.19 7.27 -12.63
C TYR A 124 11.73 5.88 -12.18
N LYS A 125 12.34 5.39 -11.10
CA LYS A 125 12.01 4.12 -10.47
C LYS A 125 11.84 4.29 -8.98
N PHE A 126 11.10 3.37 -8.33
CA PHE A 126 10.93 3.34 -6.89
C PHE A 126 10.93 1.90 -6.35
N LYS A 127 11.19 1.78 -5.04
CA LYS A 127 11.34 0.49 -4.35
C LYS A 127 10.02 -0.28 -4.25
N ASN A 128 10.11 -1.60 -4.09
CA ASN A 128 8.96 -2.44 -3.81
C ASN A 128 8.40 -2.14 -2.41
N GLU A 129 7.08 -2.20 -2.30
CA GLU A 129 6.32 -2.21 -1.06
C GLU A 129 5.60 -3.56 -0.99
N VAL A 130 6.20 -4.51 -0.25
CA VAL A 130 5.65 -5.85 -0.08
C VAL A 130 5.18 -6.03 1.36
N SER A 131 4.06 -6.76 1.53
CA SER A 131 3.45 -7.03 2.83
C SER A 131 3.15 -8.51 2.94
N SER A 132 3.41 -9.10 4.10
CA SER A 132 3.18 -10.53 4.35
C SER A 132 1.68 -10.90 4.40
N ASP A 133 0.82 -9.92 4.63
CA ASP A 133 -0.63 -10.07 4.72
C ASP A 133 -1.38 -9.66 3.41
N LEU A 134 -0.63 -9.28 2.38
CA LEU A 134 -1.19 -8.90 1.07
C LEU A 134 -0.52 -9.72 -0.03
N LEU A 135 -1.18 -10.82 -0.40
CA LEU A 135 -0.66 -11.84 -1.29
C LEU A 135 -1.44 -11.89 -2.61
N PHE A 136 -0.85 -12.55 -3.62
CA PHE A 136 -1.52 -12.88 -4.88
C PHE A 136 -2.38 -14.16 -4.75
N ASP A 137 -3.24 -14.20 -3.74
CA ASP A 137 -4.06 -15.33 -3.32
C ASP A 137 -5.42 -15.42 -4.04
N LYS A 138 -5.77 -14.41 -4.82
CA LYS A 138 -7.04 -14.30 -5.55
C LYS A 138 -6.91 -13.47 -6.82
N PRO A 139 -7.88 -13.58 -7.76
CA PRO A 139 -7.91 -12.76 -8.97
C PRO A 139 -8.13 -11.27 -8.65
N GLY A 140 -7.84 -10.41 -9.64
CA GLY A 140 -8.07 -8.96 -9.56
C GLY A 140 -7.03 -8.20 -8.74
N ARG A 141 -5.89 -8.80 -8.37
CA ARG A 141 -4.79 -8.05 -7.76
C ARG A 141 -4.22 -7.05 -8.76
N LEU A 142 -4.21 -5.78 -8.36
CA LEU A 142 -3.60 -4.69 -9.10
C LEU A 142 -2.21 -4.43 -8.53
N ALA A 143 -1.17 -4.64 -9.34
CA ALA A 143 0.21 -4.60 -8.89
C ALA A 143 1.14 -3.94 -9.92
N TYR A 144 2.27 -3.40 -9.46
CA TYR A 144 3.30 -2.87 -10.36
C TYR A 144 4.08 -3.99 -11.05
N ALA A 145 4.27 -3.84 -12.37
CA ALA A 145 5.26 -4.61 -13.10
C ALA A 145 6.66 -4.03 -12.82
N ASN A 146 7.65 -4.90 -12.70
CA ASN A 146 9.05 -4.52 -12.50
C ASN A 146 10.01 -5.52 -13.16
N ALA A 147 11.26 -5.11 -13.34
CA ALA A 147 12.38 -5.92 -13.83
C ALA A 147 13.34 -6.34 -12.70
N GLY A 148 12.81 -6.53 -11.49
CA GLY A 148 13.52 -6.84 -10.25
C GLY A 148 13.26 -5.80 -9.17
N ALA A 149 13.80 -6.05 -7.99
CA ALA A 149 13.57 -5.19 -6.82
C ALA A 149 13.98 -3.74 -7.08
N GLY A 150 13.09 -2.79 -6.71
CA GLY A 150 13.38 -1.35 -6.83
C GLY A 150 13.23 -0.78 -8.24
N THR A 151 12.62 -1.51 -9.17
CA THR A 151 12.45 -1.05 -10.55
C THR A 151 10.99 -0.76 -10.93
N ASN A 152 10.11 -0.54 -9.95
CA ASN A 152 8.75 -0.10 -10.22
C ASN A 152 8.75 1.27 -10.93
N GLY A 153 7.87 1.45 -11.90
CA GLY A 153 7.73 2.69 -12.66
C GLY A 153 6.27 3.09 -12.84
N SER A 154 5.77 3.07 -14.07
CA SER A 154 4.36 3.31 -14.40
C SER A 154 3.61 2.05 -14.79
N GLN A 155 4.32 1.00 -15.24
CA GLN A 155 3.67 -0.23 -15.71
C GLN A 155 3.02 -0.99 -14.56
N PHE A 156 1.81 -1.47 -14.79
CA PHE A 156 1.04 -2.25 -13.84
C PHE A 156 0.39 -3.45 -14.52
N PHE A 157 -0.04 -4.42 -13.72
CA PHE A 157 -0.83 -5.55 -14.20
C PHE A 157 -2.03 -5.83 -13.29
N ILE A 158 -3.04 -6.48 -13.86
CA ILE A 158 -4.21 -6.98 -13.13
C ILE A 158 -4.26 -8.48 -13.32
N THR A 159 -4.29 -9.25 -12.23
CA THR A 159 -4.32 -10.71 -12.28
C THR A 159 -5.70 -11.23 -12.67
N GLU A 160 -5.73 -12.24 -13.52
CA GLU A 160 -6.96 -12.96 -13.89
C GLU A 160 -7.30 -14.04 -12.86
N VAL A 161 -6.28 -14.64 -12.27
CA VAL A 161 -6.36 -15.74 -11.30
C VAL A 161 -5.45 -15.48 -10.11
N ALA A 162 -5.50 -16.34 -9.08
CA ALA A 162 -4.48 -16.34 -8.04
C ALA A 162 -3.11 -16.72 -8.63
N THR A 163 -2.06 -15.94 -8.26
CA THR A 163 -0.69 -16.11 -8.80
C THR A 163 0.34 -16.12 -7.66
N PRO A 164 0.30 -17.11 -6.75
CA PRO A 164 1.11 -17.10 -5.52
C PRO A 164 2.62 -17.09 -5.78
N HIS A 165 3.07 -17.50 -6.96
CA HIS A 165 4.48 -17.44 -7.36
C HIS A 165 5.02 -15.99 -7.50
N LEU A 166 4.15 -14.98 -7.51
CA LEU A 166 4.53 -13.56 -7.54
C LEU A 166 4.70 -12.95 -6.14
N ASN A 167 4.36 -13.69 -5.07
CA ASN A 167 4.43 -13.19 -3.71
C ASN A 167 5.86 -12.72 -3.36
N GLY A 168 5.95 -11.56 -2.70
CA GLY A 168 7.23 -10.96 -2.28
C GLY A 168 8.03 -10.28 -3.40
N GLY A 169 7.69 -10.47 -4.66
CA GLY A 169 8.39 -9.89 -5.81
C GLY A 169 7.80 -8.56 -6.32
N TYR A 170 6.52 -8.32 -6.05
CA TYR A 170 5.77 -7.22 -6.67
C TYR A 170 4.97 -6.43 -5.64
N THR A 171 4.83 -5.13 -5.88
CA THR A 171 4.01 -4.23 -5.06
C THR A 171 2.55 -4.37 -5.45
N ILE A 172 1.73 -5.05 -4.63
CA ILE A 172 0.27 -5.00 -4.76
C ILE A 172 -0.19 -3.67 -4.16
N PHE A 173 -0.90 -2.87 -4.95
CA PHE A 173 -1.38 -1.56 -4.49
C PHE A 173 -2.90 -1.39 -4.61
N GLY A 174 -3.62 -2.45 -5.07
CA GLY A 174 -5.07 -2.43 -5.14
C GLY A 174 -5.69 -3.80 -5.38
N GLN A 175 -7.03 -3.80 -5.35
CA GLN A 175 -7.89 -4.94 -5.66
C GLN A 175 -9.03 -4.49 -6.56
N CYS A 176 -9.19 -5.15 -7.67
CA CYS A 176 -10.28 -4.91 -8.60
C CYS A 176 -11.50 -5.78 -8.27
N ASP A 177 -12.68 -5.30 -8.63
CA ASP A 177 -13.96 -6.00 -8.43
C ASP A 177 -14.14 -7.19 -9.41
N GLU A 178 -15.16 -8.01 -9.16
CA GLU A 178 -15.44 -9.20 -9.98
C GLU A 178 -15.78 -8.85 -11.43
N ALA A 179 -16.53 -7.76 -11.66
CA ALA A 179 -16.85 -7.32 -13.01
C ALA A 179 -15.58 -6.95 -13.80
N THR A 180 -14.61 -6.34 -13.13
CA THR A 180 -13.29 -6.08 -13.71
C THR A 180 -12.53 -7.37 -14.02
N VAL A 181 -12.57 -8.37 -13.13
CA VAL A 181 -11.93 -9.67 -13.37
C VAL A 181 -12.50 -10.35 -14.61
N GLU A 182 -13.83 -10.31 -14.80
CA GLU A 182 -14.46 -10.86 -16.02
C GLU A 182 -14.02 -10.11 -17.29
N LEU A 183 -13.86 -8.79 -17.22
CA LEU A 183 -13.30 -8.02 -18.33
C LEU A 183 -11.82 -8.36 -18.58
N VAL A 184 -11.03 -8.55 -17.53
CA VAL A 184 -9.63 -9.01 -17.63
C VAL A 184 -9.53 -10.34 -18.34
N LYS A 185 -10.42 -11.32 -18.02
CA LYS A 185 -10.48 -12.61 -18.70
C LYS A 185 -10.75 -12.47 -20.20
N GLN A 186 -11.67 -11.58 -20.58
CA GLN A 186 -11.98 -11.33 -21.98
C GLN A 186 -10.77 -10.75 -22.73
N ILE A 187 -10.08 -9.78 -22.10
CA ILE A 187 -8.89 -9.14 -22.69
C ILE A 187 -7.72 -10.12 -22.78
N ALA A 188 -7.52 -10.96 -21.75
CA ALA A 188 -6.43 -11.93 -21.71
C ALA A 188 -6.53 -12.96 -22.84
N ARG A 189 -7.74 -13.21 -23.37
CA ARG A 189 -8.00 -14.18 -24.45
C ARG A 189 -8.06 -13.53 -25.83
N MET A 190 -7.69 -12.28 -25.98
CA MET A 190 -7.54 -11.65 -27.30
C MET A 190 -6.42 -12.31 -28.10
N THR A 191 -6.56 -12.36 -29.42
CA THR A 191 -5.52 -12.89 -30.30
C THR A 191 -4.25 -12.06 -30.19
N THR A 192 -3.14 -12.70 -29.87
CA THR A 192 -1.84 -12.09 -29.60
C THR A 192 -0.76 -12.57 -30.57
N ASP A 193 0.28 -11.78 -30.71
CA ASP A 193 1.54 -12.23 -31.26
C ASP A 193 2.20 -13.23 -30.29
N PRO A 194 2.45 -14.49 -30.72
CA PRO A 194 2.99 -15.52 -29.84
C PRO A 194 4.42 -15.23 -29.35
N SER A 195 5.13 -14.35 -30.02
CA SER A 195 6.52 -14.01 -29.65
C SER A 195 6.61 -13.14 -28.40
N ASN A 196 5.57 -12.32 -28.09
CA ASN A 196 5.61 -11.31 -27.02
C ASN A 196 4.29 -11.14 -26.26
N ASN A 197 3.25 -11.92 -26.60
CA ASN A 197 1.90 -11.86 -26.02
C ASN A 197 1.21 -10.49 -26.18
N ARG A 198 1.58 -9.72 -27.20
CA ARG A 198 0.96 -8.45 -27.51
C ARG A 198 -0.31 -8.67 -28.33
N PRO A 199 -1.46 -8.12 -27.90
CA PRO A 199 -2.68 -8.20 -28.71
C PRO A 199 -2.49 -7.53 -30.07
N PHE A 200 -2.96 -8.15 -31.15
CA PHE A 200 -2.99 -7.50 -32.48
C PHE A 200 -3.91 -6.26 -32.51
N ARG A 201 -4.90 -6.23 -31.61
CA ARG A 201 -5.79 -5.08 -31.36
C ARG A 201 -5.77 -4.71 -29.89
N PRO A 202 -4.74 -3.99 -29.41
CA PRO A 202 -4.60 -3.72 -27.99
C PRO A 202 -5.75 -2.86 -27.44
N VAL A 203 -6.21 -3.19 -26.24
CA VAL A 203 -7.17 -2.39 -25.50
C VAL A 203 -6.46 -1.13 -25.01
N LYS A 204 -7.07 0.03 -25.29
CA LYS A 204 -6.56 1.35 -24.89
C LYS A 204 -7.18 1.79 -23.56
N ILE A 205 -6.37 2.36 -22.70
CA ILE A 205 -6.83 3.12 -21.53
C ILE A 205 -7.23 4.50 -22.04
N ILE A 206 -8.51 4.84 -21.88
CA ILE A 206 -9.05 6.15 -22.32
C ILE A 206 -8.73 7.20 -21.26
N HIS A 207 -9.04 6.90 -19.99
CA HIS A 207 -8.80 7.79 -18.87
C HIS A 207 -8.93 7.03 -17.54
N ILE A 208 -8.21 7.46 -16.51
CA ILE A 208 -8.34 6.93 -15.16
C ILE A 208 -8.87 8.02 -14.22
N THR A 209 -10.06 7.80 -13.66
CA THR A 209 -10.66 8.68 -12.67
C THR A 209 -10.37 8.14 -11.26
N ILE A 210 -9.91 9.01 -10.36
CA ILE A 210 -9.70 8.66 -8.95
C ILE A 210 -10.85 9.21 -8.11
N VAL A 211 -11.63 8.32 -7.51
CA VAL A 211 -12.70 8.66 -6.56
C VAL A 211 -12.13 8.53 -5.15
N LYS A 212 -12.10 9.63 -4.41
CA LYS A 212 -11.75 9.63 -2.98
C LYS A 212 -13.02 9.25 -2.21
N ASN A 213 -13.07 8.05 -1.68
CA ASN A 213 -14.14 7.68 -0.77
C ASN A 213 -13.96 8.51 0.52
N ALA A 214 -14.98 9.24 0.94
CA ALA A 214 -14.98 9.87 2.27
C ALA A 214 -14.76 8.76 3.31
N ALA A 215 -13.86 9.00 4.29
CA ALA A 215 -13.68 8.06 5.39
C ALA A 215 -15.06 7.75 5.96
N ALA A 216 -15.46 6.47 5.97
CA ALA A 216 -16.72 6.05 6.56
C ALA A 216 -16.71 6.55 8.01
N ALA A 217 -17.57 7.51 8.33
CA ALA A 217 -17.76 7.97 9.70
C ALA A 217 -18.15 6.72 10.50
N ARG A 218 -17.30 6.30 11.44
CA ARG A 218 -17.66 5.23 12.38
C ARG A 218 -18.97 5.65 13.03
N PRO A 219 -20.00 4.76 13.07
CA PRO A 219 -21.19 5.06 13.85
C PRO A 219 -20.74 5.47 15.26
N ALA A 220 -21.18 6.62 15.71
CA ALA A 220 -20.95 7.02 17.08
C ALA A 220 -21.53 5.93 17.97
N THR A 221 -20.67 5.20 18.67
CA THR A 221 -21.10 4.29 19.73
C THR A 221 -21.85 5.17 20.73
N THR A 222 -23.17 5.05 20.77
CA THR A 222 -24.00 5.66 21.78
C THR A 222 -23.50 5.18 23.14
N ALA A 223 -22.82 6.07 23.85
CA ALA A 223 -22.37 5.81 25.21
C ALA A 223 -23.62 5.42 26.03
N LYS A 224 -23.61 4.22 26.58
CA LYS A 224 -24.63 3.76 27.53
C LYS A 224 -24.68 4.77 28.67
N PRO A 225 -25.86 5.32 29.03
CA PRO A 225 -25.98 6.25 30.12
C PRO A 225 -25.43 5.63 31.41
N ALA A 226 -24.63 6.40 32.13
CA ALA A 226 -24.12 6.00 33.45
C ALA A 226 -25.29 5.72 34.40
N PRO A 227 -25.22 4.67 35.27
CA PRO A 227 -26.26 4.40 36.26
C PRO A 227 -26.36 5.55 37.25
N LYS A 228 -27.60 6.00 37.49
CA LYS A 228 -27.97 7.03 38.46
C LYS A 228 -27.53 6.61 39.87
N PRO A 229 -26.90 7.46 40.68
CA PRO A 229 -26.54 7.10 42.05
C PRO A 229 -27.77 6.83 42.89
N ALA A 230 -27.70 5.79 43.71
CA ALA A 230 -28.75 5.40 44.65
C ALA A 230 -28.94 6.48 45.72
N PRO A 231 -30.21 6.69 46.23
CA PRO A 231 -30.45 7.67 47.28
C PRO A 231 -29.84 7.17 48.59
N ALA A 232 -29.21 8.10 49.33
CA ALA A 232 -28.69 7.85 50.64
C ALA A 232 -29.88 7.57 51.60
N SER A 233 -29.81 6.44 52.30
CA SER A 233 -30.72 6.14 53.42
C SER A 233 -30.27 6.83 54.66
N ASN A 234 -31.19 7.57 55.29
CA ASN A 234 -31.09 8.10 56.65
C ASN A 234 -31.11 6.96 57.69
#